data_665c6379866e08d188300569755a132d
#
_entry.id   665c6379866e08d188300569755a132d
#
_cell.length_a   1.000
_cell.length_b   1.000
_cell.length_c   1.000
_cell.angle_alpha   90.00
_cell.angle_beta   90.00
_cell.angle_gamma   90.00
#
_symmetry.space_group_name_H-M   'P 1'
#
loop_
_entity.id
_entity.type
_entity.pdbx_description
1 polymer ?
#
loop_
_entity_poly.entity_id
_entity_poly.type
_entity_poly.pdbx_seq_one_letter_code
_entity_poly.pdbx_strand_id
1 'polypeptide(L)'
;DLLMPNLVREIKSPWDWSTFPAFESEIPNSDYWWQCQGYMGLTNLEHAQLCYVLCDTPQDQITKECRMKSYELGMGGEYDQEFYDEIAQKMTYSDIPLELRIKIFDIPRDDKAIESIRKRVELCRVFLSQLQF
;
A
#
# COMPACT_ATOMS: atom_id res chain seq x y z
N ASP A 1 -3.72 -8.40 3.96
CA ASP A 1 -2.60 -9.35 4.09
C ASP A 1 -3.14 -10.76 4.07
N LEU A 2 -2.39 -11.67 3.48
CA LEU A 2 -2.78 -13.07 3.37
C LEU A 2 -1.67 -13.96 3.92
N LEU A 3 -2.02 -14.83 4.88
CA LEU A 3 -1.15 -15.89 5.34
C LEU A 3 -1.54 -17.18 4.61
N MET A 4 -0.62 -17.69 3.81
CA MET A 4 -0.75 -18.95 3.08
C MET A 4 0.20 -20.00 3.67
N PRO A 5 0.06 -21.29 3.37
CA PRO A 5 0.86 -22.35 4.01
C PRO A 5 2.38 -22.13 3.93
N ASN A 6 2.88 -21.54 2.85
CA ASN A 6 4.33 -21.37 2.61
C ASN A 6 4.71 -19.93 2.29
N LEU A 7 3.81 -18.97 2.43
CA LEU A 7 4.00 -17.60 1.95
C LEU A 7 3.16 -16.61 2.76
N VAL A 8 3.76 -15.49 3.13
CA VAL A 8 3.03 -14.29 3.55
C VAL A 8 2.91 -13.35 2.36
N ARG A 9 1.72 -12.87 2.07
CA ARG A 9 1.49 -11.84 1.07
C ARG A 9 0.96 -10.57 1.71
N GLU A 10 1.77 -9.51 1.67
CA GLU A 10 1.38 -8.16 2.02
C GLU A 10 0.72 -7.51 0.80
N ILE A 11 -0.49 -6.97 0.96
CA ILE A 11 -1.24 -6.33 -0.13
C ILE A 11 -1.28 -4.83 0.11
N LYS A 12 -0.91 -4.07 -0.90
CA LYS A 12 -0.99 -2.61 -0.95
C LYS A 12 -1.89 -2.18 -2.09
N SER A 13 -2.83 -1.29 -1.79
CA SER A 13 -3.61 -0.60 -2.81
C SER A 13 -3.05 0.81 -2.99
N PRO A 14 -2.38 1.12 -4.10
CA PRO A 14 -1.93 2.47 -4.40
C PRO A 14 -3.12 3.41 -4.49
N TRP A 15 -2.88 4.69 -4.20
CA TRP A 15 -3.92 5.71 -4.29
C TRP A 15 -4.41 5.91 -5.73
N ASP A 16 -3.48 5.88 -6.67
CA ASP A 16 -3.73 6.07 -8.10
C ASP A 16 -2.61 5.43 -8.94
N TRP A 17 -2.71 5.61 -10.27
CA TRP A 17 -1.69 5.14 -11.21
C TRP A 17 -0.30 5.73 -10.95
N SER A 18 -0.20 6.98 -10.48
CA SER A 18 1.08 7.65 -10.26
C SER A 18 1.88 7.04 -9.10
N THR A 19 1.17 6.42 -8.16
CA THR A 19 1.74 5.75 -6.99
C THR A 19 1.85 4.23 -7.17
N PHE A 20 1.37 3.70 -8.30
CA PHE A 20 1.50 2.28 -8.65
C PHE A 20 2.88 1.99 -9.26
N PRO A 21 3.66 1.04 -8.73
CA PRO A 21 5.04 0.78 -9.16
C PRO A 21 5.09 -0.08 -10.45
N ALA A 22 4.48 0.40 -11.53
CA ALA A 22 4.36 -0.35 -12.79
C ALA A 22 5.73 -0.73 -13.37
N PHE A 23 6.68 0.18 -13.33
CA PHE A 23 8.00 0.06 -13.97
C PHE A 23 9.13 -0.24 -12.99
N GLU A 24 8.84 -0.30 -11.68
CA GLU A 24 9.85 -0.54 -10.67
C GLU A 24 10.34 -2.00 -10.70
N SER A 25 11.65 -2.19 -10.67
CA SER A 25 12.29 -3.51 -10.53
C SER A 25 12.54 -3.90 -9.08
N GLU A 26 12.59 -2.90 -8.18
CA GLU A 26 12.83 -3.06 -6.75
C GLU A 26 11.67 -2.51 -5.94
N ILE A 27 11.61 -2.89 -4.67
CA ILE A 27 10.57 -2.43 -3.74
C ILE A 27 10.71 -0.92 -3.54
N PRO A 28 9.70 -0.11 -3.89
CA PRO A 28 9.81 1.35 -3.85
C PRO A 28 9.87 1.94 -2.44
N ASN A 29 9.43 1.20 -1.41
CA ASN A 29 9.47 1.63 -0.02
C ASN A 29 10.08 0.54 0.87
N SER A 30 11.24 0.82 1.45
CA SER A 30 11.96 -0.10 2.34
C SER A 30 11.16 -0.51 3.58
N ASP A 31 10.21 0.31 4.06
CA ASP A 31 9.40 -0.02 5.22
C ASP A 31 8.55 -1.27 4.98
N TYR A 32 8.09 -1.47 3.74
CA TYR A 32 7.34 -2.67 3.38
C TYR A 32 8.22 -3.93 3.34
N TRP A 33 9.48 -3.78 2.96
CA TRP A 33 10.44 -4.87 3.07
C TRP A 33 10.65 -5.26 4.55
N TRP A 34 10.86 -4.28 5.43
CA TRP A 34 11.00 -4.52 6.87
C TRP A 34 9.72 -5.14 7.48
N GLN A 35 8.54 -4.72 7.04
CA GLN A 35 7.26 -5.29 7.45
C GLN A 35 7.19 -6.78 7.08
N CYS A 36 7.55 -7.13 5.85
CA CYS A 36 7.58 -8.52 5.37
C CYS A 36 8.59 -9.37 6.15
N GLN A 37 9.79 -8.84 6.47
CA GLN A 37 10.75 -9.53 7.33
C GLN A 37 10.17 -9.78 8.73
N GLY A 38 9.47 -8.81 9.29
CA GLY A 38 8.76 -8.96 10.56
C GLY A 38 7.73 -10.08 10.53
N TYR A 39 6.92 -10.14 9.48
CA TYR A 39 5.94 -11.22 9.30
C TYR A 39 6.59 -12.60 9.17
N MET A 40 7.66 -12.73 8.38
CA MET A 40 8.42 -13.98 8.28
C MET A 40 9.05 -14.39 9.61
N GLY A 41 9.50 -13.40 10.41
CA GLY A 41 10.01 -13.66 11.76
C GLY A 41 8.95 -14.16 12.74
N LEU A 42 7.69 -13.74 12.59
CA LEU A 42 6.57 -14.17 13.44
C LEU A 42 5.98 -15.52 13.01
N THR A 43 5.92 -15.77 11.71
CA THR A 43 5.28 -16.96 11.12
C THR A 43 6.23 -18.12 10.87
N ASN A 44 7.54 -17.85 10.97
CA ASN A 44 8.63 -18.77 10.59
C ASN A 44 8.56 -19.24 9.13
N LEU A 45 8.07 -18.37 8.22
CA LEU A 45 8.05 -18.62 6.78
C LEU A 45 9.33 -18.09 6.12
N GLU A 46 9.70 -18.72 4.99
CA GLU A 46 10.94 -18.41 4.26
C GLU A 46 10.73 -17.40 3.14
N HIS A 47 9.46 -17.14 2.77
CA HIS A 47 9.13 -16.26 1.66
C HIS A 47 7.98 -15.33 2.01
N ALA A 48 8.09 -14.09 1.54
CA ALA A 48 7.01 -13.14 1.51
C ALA A 48 6.85 -12.53 0.11
N GLN A 49 5.69 -12.00 -0.17
CA GLN A 49 5.42 -11.21 -1.37
C GLN A 49 4.80 -9.88 -0.98
N LEU A 50 5.30 -8.81 -1.56
CA LEU A 50 4.65 -7.52 -1.55
C LEU A 50 3.87 -7.39 -2.86
N CYS A 51 2.55 -7.30 -2.77
CA CYS A 51 1.65 -7.26 -3.90
C CYS A 51 0.93 -5.91 -3.94
N TYR A 52 1.22 -5.12 -4.97
CA TYR A 52 0.44 -3.92 -5.27
C TYR A 52 -0.71 -4.27 -6.19
N VAL A 53 -1.91 -3.79 -5.85
CA VAL A 53 -3.13 -3.98 -6.64
C VAL A 53 -3.77 -2.63 -6.89
N LEU A 54 -3.76 -2.19 -8.13
CA LEU A 54 -4.42 -0.95 -8.55
C LEU A 54 -5.92 -1.22 -8.70
N CYS A 55 -6.69 -0.73 -7.73
CA CYS A 55 -8.14 -0.88 -7.68
C CYS A 55 -8.83 0.39 -8.16
N ASP A 56 -10.02 0.25 -8.71
CA ASP A 56 -10.89 1.39 -8.97
C ASP A 56 -11.22 2.11 -7.66
N THR A 57 -11.19 3.42 -7.68
CA THR A 57 -11.55 4.23 -6.52
C THR A 57 -13.05 4.14 -6.27
N PRO A 58 -13.50 3.92 -5.01
CA PRO A 58 -14.91 3.92 -4.68
C PRO A 58 -15.61 5.24 -5.03
N GLN A 59 -16.86 5.16 -5.47
CA GLN A 59 -17.62 6.30 -5.99
C GLN A 59 -17.77 7.45 -4.99
N ASP A 60 -17.85 7.16 -3.70
CA ASP A 60 -17.91 8.20 -2.66
C ASP A 60 -16.59 8.99 -2.54
N GLN A 61 -15.46 8.36 -2.79
CA GLN A 61 -14.16 9.02 -2.82
C GLN A 61 -14.00 9.88 -4.09
N ILE A 62 -14.45 9.39 -5.26
CA ILE A 62 -14.49 10.18 -6.49
C ILE A 62 -15.34 11.43 -6.28
N THR A 63 -16.51 11.29 -5.67
CA THR A 63 -17.41 12.41 -5.34
C THR A 63 -16.73 13.44 -4.43
N LYS A 64 -15.98 13.00 -3.42
CA LYS A 64 -15.21 13.89 -2.54
C LYS A 64 -14.12 14.64 -3.30
N GLU A 65 -13.38 13.94 -4.16
CA GLU A 65 -12.34 14.55 -4.99
C GLU A 65 -12.92 15.59 -5.94
N CYS A 66 -14.06 15.33 -6.58
CA CYS A 66 -14.77 16.30 -7.40
C CYS A 66 -15.11 17.57 -6.64
N ARG A 67 -15.65 17.44 -5.42
CA ARG A 67 -15.96 18.60 -4.57
C ARG A 67 -14.72 19.38 -4.19
N MET A 68 -13.64 18.70 -3.76
CA MET A 68 -12.39 19.35 -3.39
C MET A 68 -11.81 20.15 -4.56
N LYS A 69 -11.71 19.55 -5.75
CA LYS A 69 -11.23 20.24 -6.96
C LYS A 69 -12.12 21.38 -7.40
N SER A 70 -13.43 21.24 -7.27
CA SER A 70 -14.38 22.31 -7.54
C SER A 70 -14.13 23.52 -6.61
N TYR A 71 -13.85 23.30 -5.32
CA TYR A 71 -13.48 24.37 -4.39
C TYR A 71 -12.15 25.01 -4.77
N GLU A 72 -11.13 24.23 -5.13
CA GLU A 72 -9.82 24.74 -5.58
C GLU A 72 -9.95 25.63 -6.83
N LEU A 73 -10.88 25.32 -7.72
CA LEU A 73 -11.18 26.08 -8.93
C LEU A 73 -12.13 27.27 -8.69
N GLY A 74 -12.57 27.51 -7.45
CA GLY A 74 -13.47 28.61 -7.11
C GLY A 74 -14.94 28.38 -7.50
N MET A 75 -15.32 27.13 -7.80
CA MET A 75 -16.71 26.76 -8.21
C MET A 75 -17.62 26.43 -7.00
N GLY A 76 -17.12 26.61 -5.77
CA GLY A 76 -17.94 26.49 -4.56
C GLY A 76 -18.37 25.07 -4.19
N GLY A 77 -17.72 24.04 -4.72
CA GLY A 77 -18.05 22.63 -4.48
C GLY A 77 -19.12 22.06 -5.41
N GLU A 78 -19.63 22.88 -6.35
CA GLU A 78 -20.55 22.44 -7.41
C GLU A 78 -19.75 21.94 -8.62
N TYR A 79 -20.29 20.95 -9.30
CA TYR A 79 -19.70 20.39 -10.54
C TYR A 79 -20.80 19.69 -11.34
N ASP A 80 -20.62 19.64 -12.66
CA ASP A 80 -21.50 18.92 -13.58
C ASP A 80 -21.02 17.49 -13.86
N GLN A 81 -21.75 16.78 -14.69
CA GLN A 81 -21.46 15.38 -15.03
C GLN A 81 -20.15 15.25 -15.83
N GLU A 82 -19.84 16.20 -16.70
CA GLU A 82 -18.60 16.18 -17.51
C GLU A 82 -17.37 16.27 -16.62
N PHE A 83 -17.38 17.18 -15.65
CA PHE A 83 -16.33 17.32 -14.65
C PHE A 83 -16.16 16.06 -13.80
N TYR A 84 -17.29 15.44 -13.39
CA TYR A 84 -17.27 14.17 -12.67
C TYR A 84 -16.62 13.07 -13.51
N ASP A 85 -17.01 12.93 -14.77
CA ASP A 85 -16.54 11.87 -15.66
C ASP A 85 -15.03 12.01 -15.95
N GLU A 86 -14.52 13.24 -16.09
CA GLU A 86 -13.08 13.51 -16.24
C GLU A 86 -12.27 13.06 -15.01
N ILE A 87 -12.79 13.30 -13.81
CA ILE A 87 -12.11 12.90 -12.57
C ILE A 87 -12.23 11.38 -12.39
N ALA A 88 -13.41 10.82 -12.60
CA ALA A 88 -13.66 9.40 -12.49
C ALA A 88 -12.77 8.59 -13.44
N GLN A 89 -12.57 9.04 -14.67
CA GLN A 89 -11.68 8.41 -15.65
C GLN A 89 -10.23 8.31 -15.16
N LYS A 90 -9.76 9.28 -14.37
CA LYS A 90 -8.40 9.26 -13.79
C LYS A 90 -8.28 8.37 -12.56
N MET A 91 -9.41 7.96 -11.99
CA MET A 91 -9.50 7.22 -10.72
C MET A 91 -10.09 5.82 -10.89
N THR A 92 -10.37 5.40 -12.12
CA THR A 92 -10.89 4.07 -12.47
C THR A 92 -10.01 3.40 -13.52
N TYR A 93 -9.83 2.11 -13.41
CA TYR A 93 -8.85 1.33 -14.18
C TYR A 93 -9.46 0.05 -14.76
N SER A 94 -10.79 -0.04 -14.82
CA SER A 94 -11.51 -1.26 -15.26
C SER A 94 -11.22 -1.64 -16.70
N ASP A 95 -10.82 -0.68 -17.54
CA ASP A 95 -10.39 -0.86 -18.94
C ASP A 95 -8.95 -1.37 -19.09
N ILE A 96 -8.14 -1.33 -18.00
CA ILE A 96 -6.80 -1.87 -17.97
C ILE A 96 -6.87 -3.36 -17.61
N PRO A 97 -6.23 -4.26 -18.38
CA PRO A 97 -6.16 -5.68 -18.04
C PRO A 97 -5.64 -5.92 -16.60
N LEU A 98 -6.23 -6.90 -15.91
CA LEU A 98 -5.93 -7.15 -14.48
C LEU A 98 -4.44 -7.45 -14.25
N GLU A 99 -3.80 -8.16 -15.16
CA GLU A 99 -2.37 -8.49 -15.11
C GLU A 99 -1.46 -7.25 -15.14
N LEU A 100 -1.93 -6.14 -15.68
CA LEU A 100 -1.21 -4.86 -15.72
C LEU A 100 -1.50 -3.99 -14.48
N ARG A 101 -2.50 -4.36 -13.69
CA ARG A 101 -2.88 -3.69 -12.44
C ARG A 101 -2.33 -4.37 -11.18
N ILE A 102 -1.56 -5.45 -11.36
CA ILE A 102 -0.96 -6.20 -10.26
C ILE A 102 0.56 -6.20 -10.44
N LYS A 103 1.26 -5.79 -9.39
CA LYS A 103 2.73 -5.84 -9.33
C LYS A 103 3.14 -6.62 -8.09
N ILE A 104 3.98 -7.63 -8.27
CA ILE A 104 4.45 -8.49 -7.18
C ILE A 104 5.96 -8.41 -7.08
N PHE A 105 6.45 -8.20 -5.85
CA PHE A 105 7.85 -8.29 -5.49
C PHE A 105 8.04 -9.48 -4.55
N ASP A 106 8.91 -10.43 -4.94
CA ASP A 106 9.28 -11.55 -4.09
C ASP A 106 10.34 -11.11 -3.08
N ILE A 107 10.15 -11.50 -1.83
CA ILE A 107 11.00 -11.10 -0.70
C ILE A 107 11.49 -12.35 0.00
N PRO A 108 12.77 -12.70 -0.15
CA PRO A 108 13.38 -13.78 0.62
C PRO A 108 13.55 -13.37 2.07
N ARG A 109 13.57 -14.36 2.96
CA ARG A 109 13.84 -14.18 4.38
C ARG A 109 15.27 -13.71 4.62
N ASP A 110 15.42 -12.75 5.53
CA ASP A 110 16.70 -12.27 6.04
C ASP A 110 16.73 -12.37 7.57
N ASP A 111 17.40 -13.40 8.09
CA ASP A 111 17.48 -13.63 9.53
C ASP A 111 18.26 -12.53 10.28
N LYS A 112 19.19 -11.83 9.63
CA LYS A 112 19.88 -10.69 10.23
C LYS A 112 18.95 -9.50 10.42
N ALA A 113 18.09 -9.26 9.44
CA ALA A 113 17.05 -8.23 9.54
C ALA A 113 16.04 -8.57 10.63
N ILE A 114 15.58 -9.82 10.69
CA ILE A 114 14.65 -10.31 11.72
C ILE A 114 15.26 -10.16 13.13
N GLU A 115 16.52 -10.49 13.30
CA GLU A 115 17.22 -10.31 14.59
C GLU A 115 17.32 -8.82 14.95
N SER A 116 17.58 -7.96 13.97
CA SER A 116 17.62 -6.50 14.18
C SER A 116 16.25 -5.96 14.61
N ILE A 117 15.16 -6.46 14.02
CA ILE A 117 13.78 -6.14 14.43
C ILE A 117 13.56 -6.56 15.89
N ARG A 118 13.92 -7.79 16.27
CA ARG A 118 13.77 -8.28 17.65
C ARG A 118 14.48 -7.40 18.66
N LYS A 119 15.76 -7.07 18.40
CA LYS A 119 16.53 -6.16 19.25
C LYS A 119 15.87 -4.79 19.38
N ARG A 120 15.35 -4.25 18.30
CA ARG A 120 14.66 -2.96 18.32
C ARG A 120 13.37 -3.01 19.15
N VAL A 121 12.61 -4.08 19.02
CA VAL A 121 11.38 -4.29 19.81
C VAL A 121 11.70 -4.36 21.32
N GLU A 122 12.77 -5.07 21.73
CA GLU A 122 13.17 -5.11 23.13
C GLU A 122 13.56 -3.73 23.67
N LEU A 123 14.31 -2.95 22.90
CA LEU A 123 14.65 -1.56 23.27
C LEU A 123 13.37 -0.70 23.42
N CYS A 124 12.39 -0.86 22.52
CA CYS A 124 11.12 -0.16 22.64
C CYS A 124 10.34 -0.56 23.90
N ARG A 125 10.33 -1.86 24.24
CA ARG A 125 9.69 -2.35 25.46
C ARG A 125 10.32 -1.77 26.73
N VAL A 126 11.67 -1.75 26.79
CA VAL A 126 12.41 -1.12 27.89
C VAL A 126 12.04 0.36 28.00
N PHE A 127 12.05 1.09 26.90
CA PHE A 127 11.67 2.50 26.88
C PHE A 127 10.24 2.70 27.38
N LEU A 128 9.26 1.93 26.89
CA LEU A 128 7.87 2.02 27.30
C LEU A 128 7.69 1.72 28.81
N SER A 129 8.45 0.78 29.36
CA SER A 129 8.37 0.45 30.80
C SER A 129 8.88 1.57 31.71
N GLN A 130 9.64 2.52 31.18
CA GLN A 130 10.15 3.69 31.91
C GLN A 130 9.20 4.89 31.87
N LEU A 131 8.19 4.86 30.97
CA LEU A 131 7.17 5.90 30.90
C LEU A 131 6.18 5.73 32.08
N GLN A 132 6.09 6.75 32.91
CA GLN A 132 5.04 6.85 33.92
C GLN A 132 3.84 7.55 33.28
N PHE A 133 2.71 6.85 33.16
CA PHE A 133 1.43 7.40 32.75
C PHE A 133 0.57 7.70 33.99
#